data_ea9a43ccf79573881a4fd5205b3f5bc4
#
_entry.id   ea9a43ccf79573881a4fd5205b3f5bc4
#
_cell.length_a   1.000
_cell.length_b   1.000
_cell.length_c   1.000
_cell.angle_alpha   90.00
_cell.angle_beta   90.00
_cell.angle_gamma   90.00
#
_symmetry.space_group_name_H-M   'P 1'
#
loop_
_entity.id
_entity.type
_entity.pdbx_description
1 polymer ?
#
loop_
_entity_poly.entity_id
_entity_poly.type
_entity_poly.pdbx_seq_one_letter_code
_entity_poly.pdbx_strand_id
1 'polypeptide(L)'
;MALSPEDTGEAVRQLQRRLGAAGYLSDAGVIPGVYCAGTRQAIADFQLDRGLAVTGLCDEGTWTTLIEAWWSLGDRPLMLRSPNLRGDDVAELQRILSRLGFDVGRIDGIFGSLAARAMRQFQENAGLDIDGVCTAETVAVLRRLSKMTGDGPGIAAVRDTEHARAGQPLAGRRVALGSFGGLTSVLEVLSTLLREHGAMLIETVDDEAAQQGATANLFGADVYVGVESTDEPQSRVAFYAVPAFESAGGRALAHLVERHMRDVVPRMTVHGMRLPILRETKMPAVLVTLGPTEVMVGRSQRIADALFLALTALAP
;
A
#
# COMPACT_ATOMS: atom_id res chain seq x y z
N MET A 1 13.42 -8.14 11.69
CA MET A 1 14.75 -8.80 11.60
C MET A 1 15.39 -8.29 10.33
N ALA A 2 16.52 -7.59 10.44
CA ALA A 2 17.23 -7.09 9.27
C ALA A 2 18.42 -8.03 8.97
N LEU A 3 18.60 -8.40 7.70
CA LEU A 3 19.72 -9.19 7.20
C LEU A 3 20.38 -8.47 6.03
N SER A 4 21.71 -8.52 6.01
CA SER A 4 22.56 -7.76 5.08
C SER A 4 23.69 -8.65 4.51
N PRO A 5 24.39 -8.19 3.47
CA PRO A 5 25.63 -8.83 3.04
C PRO A 5 26.60 -9.05 4.22
N GLU A 6 27.28 -10.20 4.22
CA GLU A 6 28.17 -10.71 5.30
C GLU A 6 27.46 -11.47 6.42
N ASP A 7 26.14 -11.36 6.59
CA ASP A 7 25.40 -12.21 7.52
C ASP A 7 25.47 -13.69 7.12
N THR A 8 25.59 -14.54 8.12
CA THR A 8 25.65 -15.99 7.94
C THR A 8 24.81 -16.72 8.99
N GLY A 9 24.45 -17.96 8.70
CA GLY A 9 23.80 -18.85 9.66
C GLY A 9 22.35 -19.19 9.31
N GLU A 10 21.59 -19.65 10.32
CA GLU A 10 20.25 -20.20 10.12
C GLU A 10 19.22 -19.14 9.66
N ALA A 11 19.36 -17.90 10.10
CA ALA A 11 18.50 -16.82 9.66
C ALA A 11 18.58 -16.57 8.14
N VAL A 12 19.81 -16.60 7.59
CA VAL A 12 20.03 -16.49 6.14
C VAL A 12 19.50 -17.73 5.41
N ARG A 13 19.65 -18.94 5.98
CA ARG A 13 19.03 -20.15 5.40
C ARG A 13 17.52 -20.05 5.35
N GLN A 14 16.88 -19.54 6.39
CA GLN A 14 15.43 -19.32 6.39
C GLN A 14 15.00 -18.32 5.32
N LEU A 15 15.73 -17.22 5.17
CA LEU A 15 15.53 -16.24 4.11
C LEU A 15 15.61 -16.89 2.73
N GLN A 16 16.71 -17.63 2.48
CA GLN A 16 16.95 -18.32 1.20
C GLN A 16 15.84 -19.34 0.88
N ARG A 17 15.42 -20.15 1.88
CA ARG A 17 14.29 -21.08 1.71
C ARG A 17 12.99 -20.37 1.32
N ARG A 18 12.69 -19.23 1.93
CA ARG A 18 11.49 -18.46 1.62
C ARG A 18 11.55 -17.84 0.23
N LEU A 19 12.70 -17.29 -0.15
CA LEU A 19 12.93 -16.75 -1.50
C LEU A 19 12.82 -17.85 -2.56
N GLY A 20 13.37 -19.04 -2.28
CA GLY A 20 13.26 -20.20 -3.16
C GLY A 20 11.81 -20.68 -3.33
N ALA A 21 11.06 -20.80 -2.23
CA ALA A 21 9.64 -21.17 -2.25
C ALA A 21 8.78 -20.13 -2.99
N ALA A 22 9.17 -18.85 -2.91
CA ALA A 22 8.51 -17.76 -3.64
C ALA A 22 8.97 -17.64 -5.12
N GLY A 23 9.92 -18.48 -5.57
CA GLY A 23 10.40 -18.54 -6.95
C GLY A 23 11.48 -17.52 -7.33
N TYR A 24 12.06 -16.81 -6.35
CA TYR A 24 13.08 -15.78 -6.61
C TYR A 24 14.52 -16.29 -6.45
N LEU A 25 14.73 -17.45 -5.87
CA LEU A 25 16.05 -18.00 -5.65
C LEU A 25 16.18 -19.37 -6.31
N SER A 26 17.14 -19.52 -7.23
CA SER A 26 17.55 -20.82 -7.76
C SER A 26 18.79 -21.30 -7.02
N ASP A 27 18.97 -22.61 -6.93
CA ASP A 27 20.13 -23.21 -6.23
C ASP A 27 21.49 -22.90 -6.91
N ALA A 28 21.48 -22.39 -8.14
CA ALA A 28 22.67 -22.08 -8.90
C ALA A 28 23.38 -20.83 -8.35
N GLY A 29 24.55 -21.02 -7.76
CA GLY A 29 25.41 -19.93 -7.28
C GLY A 29 25.06 -19.38 -5.89
N VAL A 30 24.17 -20.05 -5.17
CA VAL A 30 23.80 -19.67 -3.80
C VAL A 30 24.53 -20.56 -2.80
N ILE A 31 25.19 -19.92 -1.82
CA ILE A 31 25.83 -20.62 -0.71
C ILE A 31 24.82 -20.69 0.44
N PRO A 32 24.35 -21.90 0.83
CA PRO A 32 23.37 -22.03 1.91
C PRO A 32 23.85 -21.42 3.23
N GLY A 33 23.04 -20.51 3.77
CA GLY A 33 23.34 -19.81 5.02
C GLY A 33 24.38 -18.70 4.91
N VAL A 34 24.73 -18.26 3.70
CA VAL A 34 25.60 -17.10 3.46
C VAL A 34 24.84 -16.07 2.63
N TYR A 35 24.80 -14.82 3.10
CA TYR A 35 24.19 -13.73 2.35
C TYR A 35 25.10 -13.30 1.19
N CYS A 36 25.05 -14.08 0.12
CA CYS A 36 25.89 -13.89 -1.08
C CYS A 36 25.20 -12.97 -2.11
N ALA A 37 25.91 -12.65 -3.20
CA ALA A 37 25.39 -11.82 -4.28
C ALA A 37 24.08 -12.38 -4.87
N GLY A 38 23.94 -13.70 -4.99
CA GLY A 38 22.69 -14.35 -5.45
C GLY A 38 21.51 -14.11 -4.49
N THR A 39 21.75 -14.16 -3.18
CA THR A 39 20.75 -13.83 -2.17
C THR A 39 20.31 -12.37 -2.27
N ARG A 40 21.27 -11.45 -2.44
CA ARG A 40 21.01 -10.02 -2.62
C ARG A 40 20.16 -9.74 -3.86
N GLN A 41 20.51 -10.37 -4.98
CA GLN A 41 19.75 -10.20 -6.23
C GLN A 41 18.32 -10.73 -6.09
N ALA A 42 18.15 -11.93 -5.51
CA ALA A 42 16.83 -12.51 -5.27
C ALA A 42 15.94 -11.61 -4.38
N ILE A 43 16.52 -10.94 -3.39
CA ILE A 43 15.81 -9.96 -2.57
C ILE A 43 15.42 -8.74 -3.41
N ALA A 44 16.34 -8.21 -4.22
CA ALA A 44 16.07 -7.05 -5.08
C ALA A 44 14.93 -7.36 -6.07
N ASP A 45 14.94 -8.55 -6.68
CA ASP A 45 13.88 -9.00 -7.59
C ASP A 45 12.55 -9.17 -6.86
N PHE A 46 12.56 -9.76 -5.66
CA PHE A 46 11.37 -9.86 -4.81
C PHE A 46 10.84 -8.48 -4.41
N GLN A 47 11.71 -7.57 -3.99
CA GLN A 47 11.35 -6.20 -3.62
C GLN A 47 10.70 -5.47 -4.80
N LEU A 48 11.29 -5.58 -5.99
CA LEU A 48 10.77 -4.98 -7.21
C LEU A 48 9.36 -5.48 -7.52
N ASP A 49 9.18 -6.80 -7.56
CA ASP A 49 7.90 -7.44 -7.86
C ASP A 49 6.82 -7.14 -6.81
N ARG A 50 7.24 -6.88 -5.56
CA ARG A 50 6.32 -6.60 -4.44
C ARG A 50 6.06 -5.12 -4.21
N GLY A 51 6.64 -4.23 -5.01
CA GLY A 51 6.51 -2.78 -4.88
C GLY A 51 7.16 -2.23 -3.60
N LEU A 52 8.22 -2.90 -3.12
CA LEU A 52 9.06 -2.43 -2.01
C LEU A 52 10.20 -1.56 -2.52
N ALA A 53 10.88 -0.85 -1.62
CA ALA A 53 12.13 -0.19 -1.96
C ALA A 53 13.17 -1.24 -2.34
N VAL A 54 13.77 -1.11 -3.54
CA VAL A 54 14.74 -2.09 -4.07
C VAL A 54 16.12 -1.80 -3.51
N THR A 55 16.40 -2.32 -2.33
CA THR A 55 17.66 -2.15 -1.62
C THR A 55 18.60 -3.36 -1.75
N GLY A 56 18.02 -4.52 -2.06
CA GLY A 56 18.71 -5.80 -1.97
C GLY A 56 19.06 -6.18 -0.52
N LEU A 57 18.45 -5.54 0.48
CA LEU A 57 18.61 -5.86 1.90
C LEU A 57 17.29 -6.40 2.45
N CYS A 58 17.37 -7.38 3.34
CA CYS A 58 16.17 -7.93 3.97
C CYS A 58 15.88 -7.14 5.26
N ASP A 59 15.22 -6.00 5.11
CA ASP A 59 14.67 -5.22 6.22
C ASP A 59 13.39 -5.87 6.79
N GLU A 60 12.81 -5.26 7.80
CA GLU A 60 11.60 -5.76 8.44
C GLU A 60 10.39 -5.78 7.48
N GLY A 61 10.28 -4.79 6.62
CA GLY A 61 9.23 -4.72 5.59
C GLY A 61 9.35 -5.84 4.57
N THR A 62 10.56 -6.09 4.08
CA THR A 62 10.87 -7.19 3.16
C THR A 62 10.62 -8.55 3.82
N TRP A 63 11.06 -8.74 5.07
CA TRP A 63 10.83 -9.98 5.81
C TRP A 63 9.35 -10.26 6.04
N THR A 64 8.60 -9.25 6.48
CA THR A 64 7.15 -9.37 6.68
C THR A 64 6.43 -9.73 5.38
N THR A 65 6.82 -9.08 4.28
CA THR A 65 6.24 -9.37 2.96
C THR A 65 6.57 -10.78 2.48
N LEU A 66 7.77 -11.29 2.77
CA LEU A 66 8.14 -12.69 2.49
C LEU A 66 7.32 -13.68 3.32
N ILE A 67 7.01 -13.36 4.58
CA ILE A 67 6.12 -14.19 5.41
C ILE A 67 4.70 -14.20 4.84
N GLU A 68 4.20 -13.06 4.40
CA GLU A 68 2.87 -12.92 3.82
C GLU A 68 2.74 -13.65 2.47
N ALA A 69 3.81 -13.65 1.67
CA ALA A 69 3.88 -14.35 0.39
C ALA A 69 3.98 -15.88 0.50
N TRP A 70 4.17 -16.40 1.70
CA TRP A 70 4.29 -17.85 1.93
C TRP A 70 2.97 -18.61 1.74
N TRP A 71 1.83 -17.93 1.99
CA TRP A 71 0.52 -18.58 2.03
C TRP A 71 -0.20 -18.46 0.69
N SER A 72 -0.68 -19.57 0.18
CA SER A 72 -1.62 -19.65 -0.93
C SER A 72 -3.05 -19.81 -0.43
N LEU A 73 -4.02 -19.34 -1.20
CA LEU A 73 -5.43 -19.45 -0.83
C LEU A 73 -5.86 -20.92 -0.73
N GLY A 74 -6.25 -21.32 0.47
CA GLY A 74 -6.63 -22.69 0.83
C GLY A 74 -5.62 -23.40 1.74
N ASP A 75 -4.41 -22.88 1.93
CA ASP A 75 -3.41 -23.48 2.82
C ASP A 75 -3.79 -23.36 4.30
N ARG A 76 -4.59 -22.35 4.64
CA ARG A 76 -5.08 -22.12 6.00
C ARG A 76 -6.49 -21.54 5.98
N PRO A 77 -7.30 -21.73 7.06
CA PRO A 77 -8.57 -21.04 7.20
C PRO A 77 -8.35 -19.54 7.35
N LEU A 78 -9.14 -18.72 6.62
CA LEU A 78 -9.11 -17.27 6.76
C LEU A 78 -10.35 -16.80 7.50
N MET A 79 -10.14 -16.07 8.60
CA MET A 79 -11.20 -15.56 9.47
C MET A 79 -10.80 -14.25 10.14
N LEU A 80 -11.79 -13.51 10.62
CA LEU A 80 -11.55 -12.31 11.42
C LEU A 80 -10.97 -12.70 12.78
N ARG A 81 -9.83 -12.15 13.12
CA ARG A 81 -9.18 -12.30 14.42
C ARG A 81 -8.35 -11.06 14.76
N SER A 82 -7.87 -10.98 16.00
CA SER A 82 -6.92 -9.92 16.42
C SER A 82 -5.57 -10.59 16.80
N PRO A 83 -4.43 -10.15 16.21
CA PRO A 83 -4.33 -9.26 15.05
C PRO A 83 -4.90 -9.89 13.77
N ASN A 84 -5.32 -9.04 12.82
CA ASN A 84 -5.89 -9.51 11.55
C ASN A 84 -4.93 -10.41 10.78
N LEU A 85 -5.47 -11.45 10.12
CA LEU A 85 -4.70 -12.26 9.17
C LEU A 85 -4.23 -11.39 8.00
N ARG A 86 -2.99 -11.62 7.59
CA ARG A 86 -2.36 -10.92 6.46
C ARG A 86 -1.70 -11.94 5.55
N GLY A 87 -1.74 -11.71 4.24
CA GLY A 87 -1.07 -12.56 3.27
C GLY A 87 -1.57 -12.40 1.85
N ASP A 88 -0.85 -13.01 0.91
CA ASP A 88 -1.24 -13.09 -0.49
C ASP A 88 -2.50 -13.94 -0.66
N ASP A 89 -2.69 -14.94 0.18
CA ASP A 89 -3.92 -15.74 0.28
C ASP A 89 -5.14 -14.88 0.58
N VAL A 90 -5.00 -13.89 1.47
CA VAL A 90 -6.08 -12.93 1.78
C VAL A 90 -6.31 -11.99 0.60
N ALA A 91 -5.25 -11.50 -0.04
CA ALA A 91 -5.37 -10.64 -1.22
C ALA A 91 -6.05 -11.37 -2.39
N GLU A 92 -5.71 -12.65 -2.61
CA GLU A 92 -6.37 -13.49 -3.62
C GLU A 92 -7.85 -13.66 -3.31
N LEU A 93 -8.21 -13.96 -2.05
CA LEU A 93 -9.59 -14.06 -1.61
C LEU A 93 -10.36 -12.75 -1.85
N GLN A 94 -9.80 -11.63 -1.42
CA GLN A 94 -10.41 -10.31 -1.63
C GLN A 94 -10.64 -10.03 -3.11
N ARG A 95 -9.67 -10.36 -3.97
CA ARG A 95 -9.79 -10.20 -5.43
C ARG A 95 -10.93 -11.05 -6.00
N ILE A 96 -11.03 -12.32 -5.60
CA ILE A 96 -12.09 -13.22 -6.06
C ILE A 96 -13.46 -12.69 -5.60
N LEU A 97 -13.63 -12.37 -4.32
CA LEU A 97 -14.90 -11.85 -3.79
C LEU A 97 -15.29 -10.52 -4.47
N SER A 98 -14.35 -9.63 -4.69
CA SER A 98 -14.60 -8.37 -5.39
C SER A 98 -15.08 -8.58 -6.84
N ARG A 99 -14.49 -9.55 -7.56
CA ARG A 99 -14.93 -9.92 -8.92
C ARG A 99 -16.31 -10.59 -8.93
N LEU A 100 -16.65 -11.31 -7.89
CA LEU A 100 -17.99 -11.89 -7.71
C LEU A 100 -19.05 -10.88 -7.27
N GLY A 101 -18.66 -9.60 -7.06
CA GLY A 101 -19.59 -8.52 -6.73
C GLY A 101 -19.74 -8.24 -5.24
N PHE A 102 -18.90 -8.82 -4.37
CA PHE A 102 -18.93 -8.57 -2.94
C PHE A 102 -17.99 -7.44 -2.53
N ASP A 103 -18.46 -6.56 -1.67
CA ASP A 103 -17.67 -5.42 -1.17
C ASP A 103 -16.69 -5.84 -0.09
N VAL A 104 -15.46 -6.09 -0.47
CA VAL A 104 -14.33 -6.40 0.41
C VAL A 104 -13.59 -5.15 0.91
N GLY A 105 -14.00 -3.97 0.47
CA GLY A 105 -13.21 -2.76 0.59
C GLY A 105 -12.03 -2.78 -0.40
N ARG A 106 -10.84 -2.46 0.09
CA ARG A 106 -9.61 -2.49 -0.71
C ARG A 106 -9.00 -3.89 -0.76
N ILE A 107 -8.32 -4.21 -1.84
CA ILE A 107 -7.53 -5.45 -1.95
C ILE A 107 -6.15 -5.17 -1.36
N ASP A 108 -6.03 -5.32 -0.04
CA ASP A 108 -4.84 -4.97 0.76
C ASP A 108 -4.13 -6.20 1.37
N GLY A 109 -4.75 -7.37 1.23
CA GLY A 109 -4.26 -8.61 1.84
C GLY A 109 -4.45 -8.63 3.36
N ILE A 110 -5.39 -7.85 3.91
CA ILE A 110 -5.73 -7.84 5.33
C ILE A 110 -7.15 -8.35 5.51
N PHE A 111 -7.33 -9.45 6.27
CA PHE A 111 -8.64 -9.99 6.56
C PHE A 111 -9.33 -9.19 7.68
N GLY A 112 -9.87 -8.03 7.30
CA GLY A 112 -10.58 -7.13 8.20
C GLY A 112 -12.09 -7.40 8.23
N SER A 113 -12.83 -6.53 8.91
CA SER A 113 -14.29 -6.62 9.07
C SER A 113 -15.06 -6.60 7.75
N LEU A 114 -14.58 -5.84 6.74
CA LEU A 114 -15.20 -5.81 5.40
C LEU A 114 -15.03 -7.15 4.68
N ALA A 115 -13.84 -7.73 4.72
CA ALA A 115 -13.58 -9.05 4.15
C ALA A 115 -14.43 -10.13 4.82
N ALA A 116 -14.56 -10.08 6.16
CA ALA A 116 -15.42 -11.01 6.91
C ALA A 116 -16.90 -10.84 6.57
N ARG A 117 -17.37 -9.61 6.36
CA ARG A 117 -18.75 -9.33 5.93
C ARG A 117 -18.99 -9.87 4.52
N ALA A 118 -18.09 -9.57 3.59
CA ALA A 118 -18.17 -10.07 2.22
C ALA A 118 -18.16 -11.59 2.17
N MET A 119 -17.36 -12.24 3.02
CA MET A 119 -17.33 -13.70 3.13
C MET A 119 -18.69 -14.26 3.58
N ARG A 120 -19.31 -13.70 4.62
CA ARG A 120 -20.66 -14.13 5.06
C ARG A 120 -21.72 -13.95 3.97
N GLN A 121 -21.70 -12.81 3.27
CA GLN A 121 -22.60 -12.56 2.14
C GLN A 121 -22.40 -13.58 1.01
N PHE A 122 -21.13 -13.91 0.71
CA PHE A 122 -20.82 -14.95 -0.26
C PHE A 122 -21.37 -16.32 0.19
N GLN A 123 -21.13 -16.72 1.44
CA GLN A 123 -21.60 -17.98 2.00
C GLN A 123 -23.13 -18.09 1.94
N GLU A 124 -23.84 -17.02 2.32
CA GLU A 124 -25.29 -16.93 2.21
C GLU A 124 -25.78 -17.14 0.77
N ASN A 125 -25.18 -16.43 -0.20
CA ASN A 125 -25.56 -16.54 -1.60
C ASN A 125 -25.17 -17.89 -2.24
N ALA A 126 -24.14 -18.55 -1.71
CA ALA A 126 -23.68 -19.85 -2.18
C ALA A 126 -24.33 -21.04 -1.46
N GLY A 127 -25.21 -20.79 -0.46
CA GLY A 127 -25.85 -21.83 0.34
C GLY A 127 -24.88 -22.59 1.25
N LEU A 128 -23.84 -21.91 1.73
CA LEU A 128 -22.86 -22.46 2.68
C LEU A 128 -23.19 -22.01 4.12
N ASP A 129 -22.52 -22.62 5.10
CA ASP A 129 -22.61 -22.16 6.49
C ASP A 129 -22.09 -20.74 6.63
N ILE A 130 -22.89 -19.84 7.24
CA ILE A 130 -22.63 -18.39 7.29
C ILE A 130 -21.81 -18.07 8.54
N ASP A 131 -20.59 -18.58 8.63
CA ASP A 131 -19.67 -18.38 9.76
C ASP A 131 -18.63 -17.27 9.52
N GLY A 132 -18.45 -16.83 8.28
CA GLY A 132 -17.45 -15.86 7.87
C GLY A 132 -16.04 -16.41 7.80
N VAL A 133 -15.88 -17.76 7.82
CA VAL A 133 -14.59 -18.46 7.73
C VAL A 133 -14.41 -18.98 6.31
N CYS A 134 -13.31 -18.63 5.66
CA CYS A 134 -12.94 -19.19 4.39
C CYS A 134 -12.10 -20.47 4.59
N THR A 135 -12.75 -21.62 4.53
CA THR A 135 -12.11 -22.96 4.58
C THR A 135 -11.69 -23.42 3.19
N ALA A 136 -10.98 -24.54 3.11
CA ALA A 136 -10.64 -25.17 1.83
C ALA A 136 -11.88 -25.52 0.98
N GLU A 137 -12.99 -25.92 1.63
CA GLU A 137 -14.27 -26.18 0.94
C GLU A 137 -14.86 -24.87 0.36
N THR A 138 -14.85 -23.80 1.16
CA THR A 138 -15.28 -22.47 0.70
C THR A 138 -14.44 -22.01 -0.50
N VAL A 139 -13.12 -22.23 -0.46
CA VAL A 139 -12.20 -21.93 -1.57
C VAL A 139 -12.56 -22.70 -2.83
N ALA A 140 -12.93 -23.98 -2.71
CA ALA A 140 -13.32 -24.78 -3.87
C ALA A 140 -14.59 -24.21 -4.56
N VAL A 141 -15.57 -23.76 -3.77
CA VAL A 141 -16.78 -23.11 -4.30
C VAL A 141 -16.45 -21.75 -4.92
N LEU A 142 -15.64 -20.91 -4.25
CA LEU A 142 -15.17 -19.64 -4.77
C LEU A 142 -14.47 -19.78 -6.13
N ARG A 143 -13.53 -20.71 -6.24
CA ARG A 143 -12.80 -20.98 -7.49
C ARG A 143 -13.70 -21.46 -8.61
N ARG A 144 -14.70 -22.28 -8.30
CA ARG A 144 -15.68 -22.74 -9.28
C ARG A 144 -16.51 -21.59 -9.82
N LEU A 145 -17.05 -20.73 -8.94
CA LEU A 145 -17.89 -19.61 -9.34
C LEU A 145 -17.10 -18.50 -10.04
N SER A 146 -15.86 -18.25 -9.61
CA SER A 146 -15.00 -17.22 -10.25
C SER A 146 -14.62 -17.55 -11.69
N LYS A 147 -14.61 -18.83 -12.08
CA LYS A 147 -14.39 -19.26 -13.47
C LYS A 147 -15.59 -18.96 -14.39
N MET A 148 -16.77 -18.75 -13.80
CA MET A 148 -18.01 -18.47 -14.54
C MET A 148 -18.25 -16.95 -14.72
N THR A 149 -17.50 -16.10 -14.00
CA THR A 149 -17.57 -14.66 -14.12
C THR A 149 -16.51 -14.14 -15.08
N GLY A 150 -16.86 -13.16 -15.92
CA GLY A 150 -15.92 -12.54 -16.88
C GLY A 150 -14.78 -11.77 -16.21
N ASP A 151 -13.81 -11.29 -17.02
CA ASP A 151 -12.62 -10.57 -16.57
C ASP A 151 -12.85 -9.05 -16.32
N GLY A 152 -14.08 -8.66 -16.00
CA GLY A 152 -14.41 -7.26 -15.69
C GLY A 152 -13.75 -6.74 -14.39
N PRO A 153 -13.65 -5.41 -14.23
CA PRO A 153 -13.15 -4.80 -13.00
C PRO A 153 -14.06 -5.19 -11.83
N GLY A 154 -13.47 -5.64 -10.72
CA GLY A 154 -14.20 -5.93 -9.50
C GLY A 154 -14.68 -4.65 -8.80
N ILE A 155 -15.63 -4.80 -7.86
CA ILE A 155 -16.22 -3.67 -7.10
C ILE A 155 -15.15 -2.80 -6.42
N ALA A 156 -14.08 -3.39 -5.91
CA ALA A 156 -12.99 -2.63 -5.28
C ALA A 156 -12.33 -1.63 -6.25
N ALA A 157 -12.11 -2.02 -7.51
CA ALA A 157 -11.52 -1.15 -8.52
C ALA A 157 -12.52 -0.05 -8.97
N VAL A 158 -13.80 -0.41 -9.11
CA VAL A 158 -14.86 0.57 -9.44
C VAL A 158 -14.96 1.63 -8.34
N ARG A 159 -15.02 1.20 -7.07
CA ARG A 159 -15.10 2.10 -5.92
C ARG A 159 -13.88 3.03 -5.81
N ASP A 160 -12.66 2.51 -5.99
CA ASP A 160 -11.44 3.33 -5.97
C ASP A 160 -11.46 4.38 -7.09
N THR A 161 -11.99 4.03 -8.25
CA THR A 161 -12.19 4.95 -9.38
C THR A 161 -13.29 5.99 -9.09
N GLU A 162 -14.38 5.59 -8.44
CA GLU A 162 -15.45 6.50 -8.04
C GLU A 162 -14.98 7.49 -6.97
N HIS A 163 -14.23 7.04 -5.97
CA HIS A 163 -13.61 7.93 -4.98
C HIS A 163 -12.64 8.92 -5.64
N ALA A 164 -11.92 8.50 -6.69
CA ALA A 164 -11.05 9.39 -7.45
C ALA A 164 -11.83 10.41 -8.29
N ARG A 165 -13.06 10.06 -8.71
CA ARG A 165 -13.97 10.91 -9.52
C ARG A 165 -14.92 11.73 -8.69
N ALA A 166 -15.11 11.43 -7.42
CA ALA A 166 -15.98 12.18 -6.52
C ALA A 166 -15.33 13.54 -6.18
N GLY A 167 -15.28 14.41 -7.19
CA GLY A 167 -14.76 15.76 -7.08
C GLY A 167 -15.63 16.60 -6.18
N GLN A 168 -15.28 16.61 -4.91
CA GLN A 168 -15.81 17.60 -3.98
C GLN A 168 -14.88 18.82 -3.99
N PRO A 169 -15.42 20.03 -3.92
CA PRO A 169 -14.60 21.22 -3.69
C PRO A 169 -13.78 21.02 -2.42
N LEU A 170 -12.65 21.71 -2.28
CA LEU A 170 -11.83 21.65 -1.06
C LEU A 170 -12.63 21.99 0.20
N ALA A 171 -13.60 22.88 0.08
CA ALA A 171 -14.51 23.25 1.17
C ALA A 171 -15.31 22.02 1.64
N GLY A 172 -15.12 21.63 2.89
CA GLY A 172 -15.73 20.45 3.50
C GLY A 172 -15.01 19.14 3.25
N ARG A 173 -13.99 19.10 2.41
CA ARG A 173 -13.18 17.89 2.16
C ARG A 173 -12.34 17.54 3.38
N ARG A 174 -12.32 16.28 3.75
CA ARG A 174 -11.49 15.76 4.86
C ARG A 174 -10.15 15.29 4.33
N VAL A 175 -9.10 16.02 4.69
CA VAL A 175 -7.72 15.74 4.27
C VAL A 175 -6.91 15.25 5.46
N ALA A 176 -6.23 14.12 5.32
CA ALA A 176 -5.25 13.66 6.28
C ALA A 176 -3.84 13.98 5.79
N LEU A 177 -3.05 14.61 6.64
CA LEU A 177 -1.65 14.94 6.37
C LEU A 177 -0.76 14.13 7.31
N GLY A 178 0.18 13.37 6.75
CA GLY A 178 1.12 12.54 7.49
C GLY A 178 2.54 13.08 7.46
N SER A 179 3.20 13.09 8.61
CA SER A 179 4.62 13.45 8.73
C SER A 179 5.46 12.21 9.00
N PHE A 180 6.52 12.02 8.19
CA PHE A 180 7.54 10.99 8.37
C PHE A 180 8.93 11.61 8.61
N GLY A 181 8.97 12.88 9.08
CA GLY A 181 10.17 13.61 9.45
C GLY A 181 10.69 14.58 8.39
N GLY A 182 11.44 15.57 8.87
CA GLY A 182 12.31 16.46 8.09
C GLY A 182 11.66 17.66 7.39
N LEU A 183 10.36 17.66 7.11
CA LEU A 183 9.67 18.71 6.34
C LEU A 183 8.41 19.23 7.02
N THR A 184 8.44 19.39 8.34
CA THR A 184 7.31 19.92 9.13
C THR A 184 6.81 21.28 8.61
N SER A 185 7.73 22.16 8.18
CA SER A 185 7.36 23.46 7.60
C SER A 185 6.50 23.36 6.33
N VAL A 186 6.67 22.33 5.52
CA VAL A 186 5.80 22.09 4.35
C VAL A 186 4.39 21.78 4.80
N LEU A 187 4.23 20.91 5.81
CA LEU A 187 2.92 20.51 6.33
C LEU A 187 2.22 21.67 7.05
N GLU A 188 2.94 22.50 7.80
CA GLU A 188 2.40 23.71 8.45
C GLU A 188 1.81 24.67 7.44
N VAL A 189 2.55 24.98 6.37
CA VAL A 189 2.09 25.87 5.30
C VAL A 189 0.90 25.22 4.57
N LEU A 190 1.00 23.95 4.19
CA LEU A 190 -0.06 23.24 3.49
C LEU A 190 -1.34 23.18 4.33
N SER A 191 -1.23 22.90 5.63
CA SER A 191 -2.39 22.83 6.53
C SER A 191 -3.08 24.18 6.66
N THR A 192 -2.31 25.28 6.70
CA THR A 192 -2.85 26.64 6.70
C THR A 192 -3.63 26.93 5.42
N LEU A 193 -3.04 26.68 4.26
CA LEU A 193 -3.70 26.87 2.96
C LEU A 193 -4.99 26.07 2.84
N LEU A 194 -4.97 24.81 3.25
CA LEU A 194 -6.14 23.94 3.16
C LEU A 194 -7.28 24.42 4.09
N ARG A 195 -6.96 24.84 5.33
CA ARG A 195 -7.95 25.40 6.28
C ARG A 195 -8.57 26.70 5.76
N GLU A 196 -7.76 27.59 5.19
CA GLU A 196 -8.22 28.85 4.59
C GLU A 196 -9.24 28.62 3.45
N HIS A 197 -9.10 27.47 2.76
CA HIS A 197 -10.03 27.06 1.69
C HIS A 197 -11.14 26.12 2.17
N GLY A 198 -11.34 26.02 3.48
CA GLY A 198 -12.46 25.33 4.08
C GLY A 198 -12.33 23.80 4.18
N ALA A 199 -11.14 23.23 4.00
CA ALA A 199 -10.91 21.82 4.23
C ALA A 199 -10.92 21.47 5.72
N MET A 200 -11.40 20.28 6.07
CA MET A 200 -11.27 19.69 7.40
C MET A 200 -10.01 18.86 7.44
N LEU A 201 -9.13 19.09 8.43
CA LEU A 201 -7.82 18.44 8.48
C LEU A 201 -7.64 17.58 9.72
N ILE A 202 -6.93 16.48 9.53
CA ILE A 202 -6.24 15.76 10.59
C ILE A 202 -4.76 15.66 10.24
N GLU A 203 -3.91 15.98 11.20
CA GLU A 203 -2.46 15.79 11.08
C GLU A 203 -2.07 14.54 11.88
N THR A 204 -1.36 13.64 11.23
CA THR A 204 -0.91 12.38 11.82
C THR A 204 0.61 12.43 11.95
N VAL A 205 1.09 12.43 13.20
CA VAL A 205 2.51 12.52 13.56
C VAL A 205 2.81 11.34 14.47
N ASP A 206 2.81 10.15 13.91
CA ASP A 206 3.14 8.93 14.64
C ASP A 206 4.31 8.24 13.94
N ASP A 207 5.20 7.63 14.70
CA ASP A 207 6.35 6.92 14.15
C ASP A 207 5.92 5.64 13.41
N GLU A 208 4.72 5.12 13.71
CA GLU A 208 4.17 3.93 13.06
C GLU A 208 3.20 4.28 11.93
N ALA A 209 3.55 3.95 10.70
CA ALA A 209 2.72 4.14 9.52
C ALA A 209 1.32 3.50 9.65
N ALA A 210 1.21 2.36 10.31
CA ALA A 210 -0.06 1.69 10.56
C ALA A 210 -0.99 2.53 11.45
N GLN A 211 -0.46 3.19 12.47
CA GLN A 211 -1.21 4.05 13.37
C GLN A 211 -1.68 5.33 12.65
N GLN A 212 -0.80 5.94 11.85
CA GLN A 212 -1.18 7.08 11.00
C GLN A 212 -2.33 6.71 10.05
N GLY A 213 -2.24 5.55 9.39
CA GLY A 213 -3.29 5.05 8.51
C GLY A 213 -4.60 4.78 9.23
N ALA A 214 -4.55 4.18 10.42
CA ALA A 214 -5.73 3.93 11.26
C ALA A 214 -6.41 5.24 11.66
N THR A 215 -5.64 6.25 12.07
CA THR A 215 -6.14 7.59 12.45
C THR A 215 -6.81 8.29 11.26
N ALA A 216 -6.20 8.27 10.07
CA ALA A 216 -6.78 8.82 8.86
C ALA A 216 -8.10 8.11 8.46
N ASN A 217 -8.14 6.78 8.60
CA ASN A 217 -9.34 5.98 8.34
C ASN A 217 -10.48 6.28 9.34
N LEU A 218 -10.15 6.43 10.63
CA LEU A 218 -11.13 6.76 11.69
C LEU A 218 -11.70 8.16 11.50
N PHE A 219 -10.87 9.12 11.10
CA PHE A 219 -11.30 10.47 10.71
C PHE A 219 -12.22 10.44 9.49
N GLY A 220 -12.17 9.36 8.71
CA GLY A 220 -12.89 9.22 7.44
C GLY A 220 -12.35 10.17 6.39
N ALA A 221 -11.04 10.31 6.28
CA ALA A 221 -10.41 11.18 5.30
C ALA A 221 -10.82 10.79 3.87
N ASP A 222 -10.99 11.80 3.02
CA ASP A 222 -11.29 11.65 1.59
C ASP A 222 -9.99 11.51 0.78
N VAL A 223 -8.86 11.98 1.33
CA VAL A 223 -7.54 11.90 0.73
C VAL A 223 -6.46 11.90 1.82
N TYR A 224 -5.35 11.20 1.58
CA TYR A 224 -4.18 11.19 2.45
C TYR A 224 -2.94 11.65 1.67
N VAL A 225 -2.17 12.56 2.27
CA VAL A 225 -0.86 12.99 1.76
C VAL A 225 0.18 12.86 2.88
N GLY A 226 1.09 11.90 2.73
CA GLY A 226 2.27 11.79 3.58
C GLY A 226 3.45 12.55 2.97
N VAL A 227 4.25 13.19 3.81
CA VAL A 227 5.50 13.86 3.40
C VAL A 227 6.65 13.33 4.24
N GLU A 228 7.72 13.00 3.54
CA GLU A 228 8.95 12.45 4.10
C GLU A 228 10.15 13.13 3.46
N SER A 229 11.24 13.34 4.21
CA SER A 229 12.50 13.81 3.65
C SER A 229 13.52 12.70 3.49
N THR A 230 14.46 12.91 2.58
CA THR A 230 15.63 12.04 2.39
C THR A 230 16.87 12.89 2.13
N ASP A 231 18.03 12.38 2.50
CA ASP A 231 19.31 13.04 2.20
C ASP A 231 19.79 12.73 0.76
N GLU A 232 19.16 11.77 0.10
CA GLU A 232 19.45 11.44 -1.29
C GLU A 232 18.93 12.52 -2.25
N PRO A 233 19.64 12.79 -3.38
CA PRO A 233 19.23 13.80 -4.34
C PRO A 233 18.08 13.31 -5.25
N GLN A 234 17.21 12.46 -4.74
CA GLN A 234 16.07 11.88 -5.46
C GLN A 234 14.78 12.27 -4.78
N SER A 235 13.78 12.59 -5.58
CA SER A 235 12.43 12.85 -5.08
C SER A 235 11.44 11.97 -5.83
N ARG A 236 10.48 11.43 -5.10
CA ARG A 236 9.45 10.54 -5.65
C ARG A 236 8.10 10.77 -4.99
N VAL A 237 7.07 10.42 -5.70
CA VAL A 237 5.74 10.25 -5.13
C VAL A 237 5.30 8.81 -5.31
N ALA A 238 4.97 8.15 -4.21
CA ALA A 238 4.52 6.78 -4.19
C ALA A 238 3.01 6.70 -3.97
N PHE A 239 2.35 5.75 -4.64
CA PHE A 239 0.97 5.35 -4.41
C PHE A 239 0.87 3.85 -4.22
N TYR A 240 -0.23 3.35 -3.67
CA TYR A 240 -0.37 1.91 -3.42
C TYR A 240 -0.51 1.11 -4.71
N ALA A 241 0.40 0.19 -4.94
CA ALA A 241 0.32 -0.82 -5.98
C ALA A 241 0.96 -2.14 -5.54
N VAL A 242 0.35 -3.23 -5.95
CA VAL A 242 0.81 -4.62 -5.80
C VAL A 242 0.44 -5.36 -7.09
N PRO A 243 1.01 -6.55 -7.39
CA PRO A 243 0.70 -7.26 -8.64
C PRO A 243 -0.78 -7.51 -8.89
N ALA A 244 -1.58 -7.64 -7.83
CA ALA A 244 -3.01 -7.94 -7.92
C ALA A 244 -3.93 -6.70 -7.89
N PHE A 245 -3.43 -5.53 -7.54
CA PHE A 245 -4.24 -4.32 -7.36
C PHE A 245 -3.40 -3.05 -7.41
N GLU A 246 -3.94 -2.03 -8.08
CA GLU A 246 -3.39 -0.68 -8.12
C GLU A 246 -4.48 0.32 -7.71
N SER A 247 -4.13 1.26 -6.82
CA SER A 247 -5.04 2.34 -6.44
C SER A 247 -5.11 3.37 -7.57
N ALA A 248 -6.23 3.39 -8.29
CA ALA A 248 -6.47 4.34 -9.38
C ALA A 248 -6.50 5.78 -8.86
N GLY A 249 -7.14 6.00 -7.69
CA GLY A 249 -7.19 7.32 -7.04
C GLY A 249 -5.81 7.77 -6.54
N GLY A 250 -5.06 6.85 -5.93
CA GLY A 250 -3.68 7.13 -5.51
C GLY A 250 -2.78 7.46 -6.69
N ARG A 251 -2.87 6.72 -7.80
CA ARG A 251 -2.12 7.00 -9.03
C ARG A 251 -2.47 8.36 -9.63
N ALA A 252 -3.77 8.67 -9.71
CA ALA A 252 -4.22 9.96 -10.23
C ALA A 252 -3.66 11.13 -9.40
N LEU A 253 -3.74 11.03 -8.06
CA LEU A 253 -3.16 12.02 -7.16
C LEU A 253 -1.63 12.12 -7.32
N ALA A 254 -0.93 10.99 -7.43
CA ALA A 254 0.53 10.98 -7.61
C ALA A 254 0.97 11.71 -8.88
N HIS A 255 0.26 11.52 -9.99
CA HIS A 255 0.54 12.27 -11.23
C HIS A 255 0.19 13.76 -11.15
N LEU A 256 -0.84 14.13 -10.37
CA LEU A 256 -1.13 15.53 -10.10
C LEU A 256 -0.01 16.17 -9.27
N VAL A 257 0.47 15.48 -8.23
CA VAL A 257 1.61 15.94 -7.43
C VAL A 257 2.85 16.09 -8.31
N GLU A 258 3.21 15.09 -9.10
CA GLU A 258 4.35 15.15 -10.03
C GLU A 258 4.23 16.34 -10.98
N ARG A 259 3.04 16.56 -11.56
CA ARG A 259 2.78 17.66 -12.50
C ARG A 259 3.00 19.03 -11.87
N HIS A 260 2.41 19.27 -10.68
CA HIS A 260 2.49 20.56 -10.00
C HIS A 260 3.85 20.80 -9.33
N MET A 261 4.58 19.73 -9.01
CA MET A 261 5.93 19.79 -8.44
C MET A 261 7.03 20.04 -9.49
N ARG A 262 6.76 19.92 -10.76
CA ARG A 262 7.78 19.91 -11.85
C ARG A 262 8.75 21.07 -11.80
N ASP A 263 8.24 22.28 -11.52
CA ASP A 263 9.06 23.51 -11.48
C ASP A 263 9.72 23.72 -10.11
N VAL A 264 9.35 22.98 -9.10
CA VAL A 264 9.86 23.08 -7.72
C VAL A 264 10.88 21.97 -7.45
N VAL A 265 10.57 20.77 -7.90
CA VAL A 265 11.35 19.55 -7.69
C VAL A 265 11.55 18.88 -9.05
N PRO A 266 12.56 19.32 -9.84
CA PRO A 266 12.86 18.69 -11.11
C PRO A 266 13.19 17.20 -10.96
N ARG A 267 12.69 16.36 -11.87
CA ARG A 267 12.92 14.92 -11.90
C ARG A 267 12.24 14.13 -10.78
N MET A 268 11.12 14.62 -10.26
CA MET A 268 10.26 13.78 -9.42
C MET A 268 9.76 12.58 -10.23
N THR A 269 9.74 11.41 -9.61
CA THR A 269 9.27 10.16 -10.24
C THR A 269 8.04 9.63 -9.54
N VAL A 270 7.16 8.94 -10.30
CA VAL A 270 5.93 8.32 -9.77
C VAL A 270 6.14 6.81 -9.68
N HIS A 271 5.87 6.23 -8.52
CA HIS A 271 6.04 4.79 -8.27
C HIS A 271 4.83 4.16 -7.62
N GLY A 272 4.39 3.02 -8.16
CA GLY A 272 3.49 2.12 -7.46
C GLY A 272 4.27 1.32 -6.42
N MET A 273 3.92 1.44 -5.14
CA MET A 273 4.67 0.81 -4.05
C MET A 273 3.74 0.24 -2.97
N ARG A 274 4.19 -0.85 -2.33
CA ARG A 274 3.52 -1.47 -1.18
C ARG A 274 4.10 -0.92 0.14
N LEU A 275 4.00 0.39 0.34
CA LEU A 275 4.43 1.00 1.61
C LEU A 275 3.37 0.79 2.70
N PRO A 276 3.77 0.60 3.98
CA PRO A 276 2.83 0.38 5.08
C PRO A 276 1.71 1.42 5.14
N ILE A 277 2.06 2.70 5.10
CA ILE A 277 1.07 3.79 5.13
C ILE A 277 0.09 3.73 3.96
N LEU A 278 0.57 3.43 2.76
CA LEU A 278 -0.27 3.35 1.56
C LEU A 278 -1.17 2.12 1.56
N ARG A 279 -0.76 1.05 2.25
CA ARG A 279 -1.54 -0.17 2.43
C ARG A 279 -2.66 0.01 3.44
N GLU A 280 -2.37 0.64 4.58
CA GLU A 280 -3.33 0.80 5.68
C GLU A 280 -4.40 1.86 5.40
N THR A 281 -4.13 2.87 4.57
CA THR A 281 -5.10 3.91 4.20
C THR A 281 -6.17 3.36 3.24
N LYS A 282 -7.43 3.75 3.43
CA LYS A 282 -8.60 3.28 2.64
C LYS A 282 -9.02 4.26 1.54
N MET A 283 -8.56 5.49 1.60
CA MET A 283 -8.79 6.57 0.63
C MET A 283 -7.65 6.65 -0.38
N PRO A 284 -7.76 7.43 -1.47
CA PRO A 284 -6.64 7.84 -2.31
C PRO A 284 -5.50 8.39 -1.45
N ALA A 285 -4.32 7.78 -1.56
CA ALA A 285 -3.19 8.10 -0.70
C ALA A 285 -1.89 8.15 -1.47
N VAL A 286 -1.03 9.11 -1.12
CA VAL A 286 0.34 9.24 -1.63
C VAL A 286 1.32 9.48 -0.50
N LEU A 287 2.55 9.00 -0.68
CA LEU A 287 3.71 9.38 0.11
C LEU A 287 4.68 10.13 -0.81
N VAL A 288 4.98 11.37 -0.44
CA VAL A 288 5.88 12.26 -1.17
C VAL A 288 7.22 12.30 -0.45
N THR A 289 8.23 11.66 -1.03
CA THR A 289 9.60 11.64 -0.54
C THR A 289 10.39 12.74 -1.26
N LEU A 290 10.96 13.67 -0.53
CA LEU A 290 11.65 14.83 -1.08
C LEU A 290 13.10 14.90 -0.60
N GLY A 291 14.01 15.11 -1.53
CA GLY A 291 15.43 15.20 -1.21
C GLY A 291 16.27 16.07 -2.18
N PRO A 292 17.45 16.49 -1.73
CA PRO A 292 18.00 16.41 -0.36
C PRO A 292 17.27 17.34 0.62
N THR A 293 17.16 16.91 1.88
CA THR A 293 16.43 17.63 2.95
C THR A 293 16.78 19.11 3.04
N GLU A 294 18.07 19.45 3.06
CA GLU A 294 18.56 20.84 3.16
C GLU A 294 18.02 21.74 2.04
N VAL A 295 17.93 21.22 0.82
CA VAL A 295 17.43 21.97 -0.35
C VAL A 295 15.91 22.14 -0.26
N MET A 296 15.21 21.10 0.21
CA MET A 296 13.74 21.08 0.25
C MET A 296 13.18 21.98 1.35
N VAL A 297 13.84 22.09 2.50
CA VAL A 297 13.47 23.04 3.57
C VAL A 297 13.41 24.47 3.04
N GLY A 298 14.39 24.89 2.23
CA GLY A 298 14.41 26.23 1.62
C GLY A 298 13.30 26.46 0.57
N ARG A 299 12.56 25.41 0.18
CA ARG A 299 11.47 25.46 -0.82
C ARG A 299 10.10 25.17 -0.22
N SER A 300 9.97 25.12 1.12
CA SER A 300 8.76 24.66 1.82
C SER A 300 7.48 25.32 1.32
N GLN A 301 7.48 26.65 1.14
CA GLN A 301 6.31 27.37 0.61
C GLN A 301 5.92 26.87 -0.79
N ARG A 302 6.86 26.80 -1.72
CA ARG A 302 6.59 26.38 -3.10
C ARG A 302 6.15 24.92 -3.19
N ILE A 303 6.68 24.07 -2.32
CA ILE A 303 6.27 22.65 -2.21
C ILE A 303 4.84 22.57 -1.69
N ALA A 304 4.50 23.31 -0.64
CA ALA A 304 3.15 23.37 -0.10
C ALA A 304 2.14 23.91 -1.12
N ASP A 305 2.49 24.98 -1.85
CA ASP A 305 1.64 25.51 -2.93
C ASP A 305 1.39 24.47 -4.02
N ALA A 306 2.42 23.72 -4.43
CA ALA A 306 2.30 22.66 -5.44
C ALA A 306 1.42 21.49 -4.96
N LEU A 307 1.55 21.07 -3.69
CA LEU A 307 0.67 20.06 -3.08
C LEU A 307 -0.76 20.55 -2.98
N PHE A 308 -0.96 21.80 -2.59
CA PHE A 308 -2.28 22.43 -2.53
C PHE A 308 -2.95 22.42 -3.91
N LEU A 309 -2.23 22.83 -4.97
CA LEU A 309 -2.75 22.80 -6.34
C LEU A 309 -3.07 21.37 -6.80
N ALA A 310 -2.25 20.39 -6.46
CA ALA A 310 -2.52 18.99 -6.78
C ALA A 310 -3.80 18.48 -6.09
N LEU A 311 -4.00 18.83 -4.81
CA LEU A 311 -5.21 18.47 -4.08
C LEU A 311 -6.46 19.17 -4.61
N THR A 312 -6.33 20.41 -5.05
CA THR A 312 -7.42 21.16 -5.70
C THR A 312 -7.77 20.56 -7.06
N ALA A 313 -6.75 20.15 -7.84
CA ALA A 313 -6.94 19.55 -9.15
C ALA A 313 -7.44 18.09 -9.10
N LEU A 314 -7.40 17.44 -7.95
CA LEU A 314 -8.03 16.13 -7.72
C LEU A 314 -9.56 16.22 -7.67
N ALA A 315 -10.13 17.44 -7.67
CA ALA A 315 -11.53 17.67 -7.97
C ALA A 315 -11.81 17.42 -9.46
N PRO A 316 -13.01 17.04 -9.89
CA PRO A 316 -13.33 16.61 -11.25
C PRO A 316 -13.10 17.67 -12.27
#